data_46c4471f0a087b56f559cb046fa5e5d5
#
_entry.id   46c4471f0a087b56f559cb046fa5e5d5
#
_cell.length_a   1.000
_cell.length_b   1.000
_cell.length_c   1.000
_cell.angle_alpha   90.00
_cell.angle_beta   90.00
_cell.angle_gamma   90.00
#
_symmetry.space_group_name_H-M   'P 1'
#
loop_
_entity.id
_entity.type
_entity.pdbx_description
1 polymer ?
#
loop_
_entity_poly.entity_id
_entity_poly.type
_entity_poly.pdbx_seq_one_letter_code
_entity_poly.pdbx_strand_id
1 'polypeptide(L)'
;MNKVRNLSVDELKQEQIHLINDIYALAKSKGLSNDDIEPIPDGVNDLEAYVKSNPRVMWVLKEPYDNFKTDGTPCDGGWNLFDAFDKDDAWTNRSWQPIIYILKGIFDKLLSWDDMDWIRDDKTMTELLKRIAYINVSKMPGM
;
A
#
# COMPACT_ATOMS: atom_id res chain seq x y z
N MET A 1 15.69 -25.88 -6.91
CA MET A 1 14.95 -24.78 -7.58
C MET A 1 13.48 -24.94 -7.26
N ASN A 2 12.92 -24.07 -6.43
CA ASN A 2 11.48 -24.07 -6.19
C ASN A 2 10.78 -23.65 -7.47
N LYS A 3 9.91 -24.53 -8.00
CA LYS A 3 9.02 -24.15 -9.11
C LYS A 3 8.19 -22.95 -8.65
N VAL A 4 8.32 -21.82 -9.34
CA VAL A 4 7.38 -20.70 -9.19
C VAL A 4 5.98 -21.27 -9.46
N ARG A 5 5.13 -21.31 -8.44
CA ARG A 5 3.74 -21.73 -8.61
C ARG A 5 3.02 -20.62 -9.37
N ASN A 6 2.41 -20.96 -10.49
CA ASN A 6 1.47 -20.07 -11.15
C ASN A 6 0.15 -20.12 -10.36
N LEU A 7 0.03 -19.25 -9.37
CA LEU A 7 -1.18 -19.12 -8.57
C LEU A 7 -2.24 -18.34 -9.36
N SER A 8 -3.49 -18.74 -9.22
CA SER A 8 -4.64 -17.95 -9.65
C SER A 8 -4.78 -16.67 -8.80
N VAL A 9 -5.56 -15.71 -9.27
CA VAL A 9 -5.80 -14.47 -8.51
C VAL A 9 -6.45 -14.77 -7.16
N ASP A 10 -7.36 -15.75 -7.09
CA ASP A 10 -8.01 -16.12 -5.84
C ASP A 10 -7.04 -16.78 -4.86
N GLU A 11 -6.14 -17.64 -5.34
CA GLU A 11 -5.08 -18.19 -4.51
C GLU A 11 -4.14 -17.10 -3.99
N LEU A 12 -3.80 -16.11 -4.82
CA LEU A 12 -2.98 -14.96 -4.40
C LEU A 12 -3.69 -14.11 -3.33
N LYS A 13 -5.00 -13.91 -3.44
CA LYS A 13 -5.82 -13.24 -2.42
C LYS A 13 -5.77 -13.98 -1.09
N GLN A 14 -5.91 -15.30 -1.10
CA GLN A 14 -5.84 -16.12 0.12
C GLN A 14 -4.45 -16.09 0.76
N GLU A 15 -3.40 -16.20 -0.05
CA GLU A 15 -2.01 -16.12 0.45
C GLU A 15 -1.72 -14.73 1.06
N GLN A 16 -2.22 -13.65 0.47
CA GLN A 16 -2.08 -12.30 1.04
C GLN A 16 -2.79 -12.18 2.39
N ILE A 17 -4.01 -12.72 2.52
CA ILE A 17 -4.77 -12.73 3.78
C ILE A 17 -4.01 -13.55 4.83
N HIS A 18 -3.50 -14.72 4.48
CA HIS A 18 -2.70 -15.55 5.40
C HIS A 18 -1.46 -14.81 5.89
N LEU A 19 -0.72 -14.17 4.96
CA LEU A 19 0.48 -13.41 5.32
C LEU A 19 0.17 -12.26 6.28
N ILE A 20 -0.91 -11.53 6.05
CA ILE A 20 -1.35 -10.45 6.93
C ILE A 20 -1.67 -11.00 8.33
N ASN A 21 -2.43 -12.09 8.42
CA ASN A 21 -2.77 -12.73 9.69
C ASN A 21 -1.51 -13.21 10.44
N ASP A 22 -0.54 -13.78 9.73
CA ASP A 22 0.73 -14.22 10.30
C ASP A 22 1.53 -13.03 10.86
N ILE A 23 1.52 -11.88 10.19
CA ILE A 23 2.17 -10.65 10.67
C ILE A 23 1.54 -10.19 11.98
N TYR A 24 0.20 -10.14 12.08
CA TYR A 24 -0.50 -9.81 13.32
C TYR A 24 -0.18 -10.79 14.46
N ALA A 25 -0.26 -12.09 14.17
CA ALA A 25 0.05 -13.13 15.13
C ALA A 25 1.51 -13.03 15.63
N LEU A 26 2.45 -12.79 14.73
CA LEU A 26 3.86 -12.62 15.08
C LEU A 26 4.08 -11.39 15.94
N ALA A 27 3.52 -10.24 15.58
CA ALA A 27 3.64 -9.00 16.34
C ALA A 27 3.13 -9.19 17.78
N LYS A 28 1.96 -9.81 17.93
CA LYS A 28 1.37 -10.14 19.22
C LYS A 28 2.26 -11.08 20.04
N SER A 29 2.77 -12.14 19.41
CA SER A 29 3.65 -13.13 20.08
C SER A 29 4.96 -12.54 20.57
N LYS A 30 5.43 -11.46 19.94
CA LYS A 30 6.66 -10.73 20.31
C LYS A 30 6.40 -9.56 21.26
N GLY A 31 5.15 -9.32 21.66
CA GLY A 31 4.78 -8.16 22.48
C GLY A 31 4.97 -6.82 21.80
N LEU A 32 4.95 -6.80 20.45
CA LEU A 32 5.11 -5.58 19.64
C LEU A 32 3.78 -4.89 19.35
N SER A 33 2.64 -5.57 19.56
CA SER A 33 1.31 -5.01 19.36
C SER A 33 0.48 -5.07 20.63
N ASN A 34 -0.40 -4.10 20.80
CA ASN A 34 -1.40 -3.98 21.88
C ASN A 34 -2.63 -3.26 21.32
N ASP A 35 -3.56 -2.84 22.19
CA ASP A 35 -4.81 -2.17 21.77
C ASP A 35 -4.59 -0.81 21.08
N ASP A 36 -3.43 -0.18 21.27
CA ASP A 36 -3.08 1.14 20.72
C ASP A 36 -2.08 1.05 19.57
N ILE A 37 -1.39 -0.07 19.40
CA ILE A 37 -0.34 -0.26 18.39
C ILE A 37 -0.54 -1.57 17.67
N GLU A 38 -0.79 -1.53 16.37
CA GLU A 38 -0.90 -2.70 15.53
C GLU A 38 -0.02 -2.61 14.27
N PRO A 39 0.35 -3.76 13.68
CA PRO A 39 0.97 -3.75 12.35
C PRO A 39 0.06 -3.09 11.33
N ILE A 40 0.64 -2.30 10.44
CA ILE A 40 -0.08 -1.73 9.30
C ILE A 40 0.10 -2.66 8.11
N PRO A 41 -0.96 -3.34 7.65
CA PRO A 41 -0.88 -4.26 6.54
C PRO A 41 -0.59 -3.53 5.23
N ASP A 42 0.17 -4.20 4.38
CA ASP A 42 0.47 -3.78 3.03
C ASP A 42 0.34 -4.97 2.04
N GLY A 43 0.63 -4.74 0.78
CA GLY A 43 0.50 -5.74 -0.27
C GLY A 43 -0.08 -5.13 -1.55
N VAL A 44 -1.01 -5.82 -2.15
CA VAL A 44 -1.70 -5.41 -3.39
C VAL A 44 -3.17 -5.15 -3.11
N ASN A 45 -3.65 -3.94 -3.39
CA ASN A 45 -5.05 -3.59 -3.19
C ASN A 45 -5.97 -4.31 -4.19
N ASP A 46 -5.68 -4.18 -5.48
CA ASP A 46 -6.41 -4.87 -6.54
C ASP A 46 -5.50 -5.88 -7.25
N LEU A 47 -5.55 -7.15 -6.80
CA LEU A 47 -4.73 -8.22 -7.36
C LEU A 47 -5.05 -8.52 -8.82
N GLU A 48 -6.29 -8.33 -9.27
CA GLU A 48 -6.63 -8.52 -10.69
C GLU A 48 -5.99 -7.46 -11.56
N ALA A 49 -6.10 -6.20 -11.15
CA ALA A 49 -5.46 -5.09 -11.86
C ALA A 49 -3.93 -5.22 -11.84
N TYR A 50 -3.35 -5.60 -10.69
CA TYR A 50 -1.90 -5.82 -10.56
C TYR A 50 -1.38 -6.92 -11.49
N VAL A 51 -2.04 -8.07 -11.51
CA VAL A 51 -1.63 -9.21 -12.36
C VAL A 51 -1.72 -8.87 -13.84
N LYS A 52 -2.71 -8.06 -14.23
CA LYS A 52 -2.90 -7.57 -15.61
C LYS A 52 -1.97 -6.41 -15.98
N SER A 53 -1.36 -5.75 -15.01
CA SER A 53 -0.48 -4.60 -15.25
C SER A 53 0.82 -4.98 -15.95
N ASN A 54 1.25 -4.12 -16.87
CA ASN A 54 2.54 -4.22 -17.54
C ASN A 54 3.15 -2.81 -17.68
N PRO A 55 4.27 -2.52 -17.03
CA PRO A 55 4.99 -3.40 -16.10
C PRO A 55 4.24 -3.62 -14.78
N ARG A 56 4.61 -4.67 -14.03
CA ARG A 56 4.22 -4.82 -12.64
C ARG A 56 5.17 -4.01 -11.78
N VAL A 57 4.62 -3.11 -10.98
CA VAL A 57 5.39 -2.19 -10.13
C VAL A 57 5.23 -2.60 -8.67
N MET A 58 6.33 -2.65 -7.94
CA MET A 58 6.35 -2.82 -6.50
C MET A 58 7.01 -1.58 -5.89
N TRP A 59 6.32 -0.95 -4.94
CA TRP A 59 6.81 0.19 -4.21
C TRP A 59 7.29 -0.24 -2.82
N VAL A 60 8.58 -0.04 -2.56
CA VAL A 60 9.18 -0.42 -1.27
C VAL A 60 9.37 0.84 -0.43
N LEU A 61 8.76 0.85 0.73
CA LEU A 61 8.80 1.94 1.70
C LEU A 61 9.53 1.49 2.96
N LYS A 62 9.95 2.44 3.78
CA LYS A 62 10.68 2.16 5.01
C LYS A 62 9.75 1.62 6.10
N GLU A 63 8.81 2.45 6.52
CA GLU A 63 7.86 2.17 7.59
C GLU A 63 6.58 3.00 7.38
N PRO A 64 5.42 2.49 7.79
CA PRO A 64 4.20 3.27 7.81
C PRO A 64 4.21 4.24 8.99
N TYR A 65 3.56 5.39 8.84
CA TYR A 65 3.30 6.30 9.94
C TYR A 65 1.92 6.02 10.52
N ASP A 66 1.78 6.18 11.82
CA ASP A 66 0.50 6.14 12.51
C ASP A 66 0.22 7.48 13.19
N ASN A 67 -1.00 7.65 13.69
CA ASN A 67 -1.36 8.82 14.45
C ASN A 67 -0.80 8.73 15.87
N PHE A 68 -0.24 9.83 16.34
CA PHE A 68 0.27 9.98 17.70
C PHE A 68 -0.39 11.17 18.37
N LYS A 69 -0.66 11.03 19.66
CA LYS A 69 -1.07 12.16 20.51
C LYS A 69 0.10 13.13 20.68
N THR A 70 -0.20 14.33 21.17
CA THR A 70 0.81 15.37 21.40
C THR A 70 1.91 14.96 22.38
N ASP A 71 1.66 13.98 23.23
CA ASP A 71 2.62 13.41 24.19
C ASP A 71 3.47 12.27 23.59
N GLY A 72 3.27 11.96 22.29
CA GLY A 72 3.99 10.90 21.59
C GLY A 72 3.41 9.49 21.80
N THR A 73 2.26 9.36 22.51
CA THR A 73 1.60 8.05 22.60
C THR A 73 0.85 7.73 21.30
N PRO A 74 0.91 6.46 20.82
CA PRO A 74 0.10 6.05 19.67
C PRO A 74 -1.39 6.23 19.95
N CYS A 75 -2.16 6.46 18.92
CA CYS A 75 -3.62 6.48 19.01
C CYS A 75 -4.24 5.78 17.81
N ASP A 76 -5.43 5.23 18.04
CA ASP A 76 -6.32 4.67 17.02
C ASP A 76 -5.98 3.26 16.48
N GLY A 77 -4.97 2.55 17.03
CA GLY A 77 -4.74 1.12 16.75
C GLY A 77 -4.39 0.79 15.30
N GLY A 78 -3.70 1.69 14.61
CA GLY A 78 -3.27 1.49 13.23
C GLY A 78 -4.32 1.87 12.18
N TRP A 79 -3.99 1.64 10.93
CA TRP A 79 -4.85 1.92 9.77
C TRP A 79 -4.60 0.88 8.67
N ASN A 80 -5.51 0.79 7.72
CA ASN A 80 -5.39 -0.13 6.60
C ASN A 80 -5.05 0.64 5.32
N LEU A 81 -3.94 0.29 4.69
CA LEU A 81 -3.49 0.92 3.44
C LEU A 81 -4.52 0.78 2.32
N PHE A 82 -5.21 -0.34 2.27
CA PHE A 82 -6.20 -0.62 1.21
C PHE A 82 -7.41 0.31 1.34
N ASP A 83 -7.92 0.47 2.56
CA ASP A 83 -9.04 1.38 2.84
C ASP A 83 -8.64 2.85 2.60
N ALA A 84 -7.36 3.17 2.83
CA ALA A 84 -6.85 4.52 2.60
C ALA A 84 -6.85 4.92 1.12
N PHE A 85 -6.66 3.96 0.20
CA PHE A 85 -6.70 4.23 -1.24
C PHE A 85 -8.14 4.38 -1.78
N ASP A 86 -9.12 3.86 -1.08
CA ASP A 86 -10.53 3.94 -1.48
C ASP A 86 -11.22 5.23 -1.02
N LYS A 87 -10.54 6.07 -0.25
CA LYS A 87 -11.09 7.36 0.19
C LYS A 87 -11.17 8.37 -0.96
N ASP A 88 -12.27 9.12 -1.01
CA ASP A 88 -12.50 10.15 -2.03
C ASP A 88 -11.44 11.25 -2.04
N ASP A 89 -10.73 11.44 -0.93
CA ASP A 89 -9.68 12.43 -0.76
C ASP A 89 -8.26 11.88 -0.85
N ALA A 90 -8.09 10.60 -1.25
CA ALA A 90 -6.78 9.97 -1.41
C ALA A 90 -5.81 10.80 -2.25
N TRP A 91 -6.33 11.52 -3.26
CA TRP A 91 -5.56 12.41 -4.12
C TRP A 91 -4.92 13.60 -3.39
N THR A 92 -5.40 13.97 -2.20
CA THR A 92 -4.86 15.07 -1.40
C THR A 92 -3.63 14.68 -0.59
N ASN A 93 -3.38 13.37 -0.42
CA ASN A 93 -2.28 12.87 0.39
C ASN A 93 -0.94 13.18 -0.27
N ARG A 94 -0.15 14.03 0.38
CA ARG A 94 1.14 14.51 -0.14
C ARG A 94 2.18 13.39 -0.32
N SER A 95 2.08 12.30 0.44
CA SER A 95 2.99 11.17 0.31
C SER A 95 2.66 10.33 -0.92
N TRP A 96 1.41 10.30 -1.36
CA TRP A 96 0.98 9.49 -2.51
C TRP A 96 1.03 10.26 -3.84
N GLN A 97 0.88 11.58 -3.81
CA GLN A 97 0.92 12.38 -5.05
C GLN A 97 2.15 12.10 -5.92
N PRO A 98 3.40 12.10 -5.39
CA PRO A 98 4.57 11.77 -6.21
C PRO A 98 4.52 10.36 -6.79
N ILE A 99 4.00 9.39 -6.02
CA ILE A 99 3.84 8.01 -6.47
C ILE A 99 2.86 7.94 -7.63
N ILE A 100 1.72 8.62 -7.51
CA ILE A 100 0.68 8.66 -8.55
C ILE A 100 1.23 9.23 -9.85
N TYR A 101 1.96 10.35 -9.81
CA TYR A 101 2.57 10.95 -10.99
C TYR A 101 3.62 10.04 -11.64
N ILE A 102 4.46 9.40 -10.83
CA ILE A 102 5.45 8.42 -11.35
C ILE A 102 4.74 7.24 -12.01
N LEU A 103 3.67 6.73 -11.39
CA LEU A 103 2.89 5.63 -11.96
C LEU A 103 2.19 6.05 -13.25
N LYS A 104 1.63 7.26 -13.32
CA LYS A 104 1.04 7.82 -14.53
C LYS A 104 2.06 7.82 -15.66
N GLY A 105 3.27 8.33 -15.41
CA GLY A 105 4.35 8.31 -16.39
C GLY A 105 4.71 6.89 -16.85
N ILE A 106 4.83 5.93 -15.92
CA ILE A 106 5.19 4.56 -16.24
C ILE A 106 4.10 3.86 -17.08
N PHE A 107 2.84 3.99 -16.68
CA PHE A 107 1.74 3.27 -17.33
C PHE A 107 1.29 3.91 -18.65
N ASP A 108 1.51 5.20 -18.82
CA ASP A 108 1.18 5.96 -20.05
C ASP A 108 2.41 6.11 -20.98
N LYS A 109 3.19 5.05 -21.13
CA LYS A 109 4.31 4.95 -22.07
C LYS A 109 5.40 6.00 -21.85
N LEU A 110 5.76 6.24 -20.60
CA LEU A 110 6.75 7.24 -20.18
C LEU A 110 6.33 8.66 -20.52
N LEU A 111 5.06 8.98 -20.24
CA LEU A 111 4.52 10.32 -20.40
C LEU A 111 5.41 11.33 -19.67
N SER A 112 5.74 12.44 -20.33
CA SER A 112 6.55 13.48 -19.71
C SER A 112 5.76 14.26 -18.65
N TRP A 113 6.46 14.89 -17.72
CA TRP A 113 5.82 15.72 -16.70
C TRP A 113 4.98 16.86 -17.28
N ASP A 114 5.45 17.47 -18.36
CA ASP A 114 4.78 18.61 -19.00
C ASP A 114 3.48 18.21 -19.71
N ASP A 115 3.32 16.91 -20.01
CA ASP A 115 2.14 16.37 -20.68
C ASP A 115 1.14 15.74 -19.71
N MET A 116 1.42 15.76 -18.40
CA MET A 116 0.54 15.19 -17.38
C MET A 116 -0.49 16.20 -16.88
N ASP A 117 -1.74 15.74 -16.75
CA ASP A 117 -2.76 16.50 -16.05
C ASP A 117 -2.44 16.62 -14.56
N TRP A 118 -2.93 17.70 -13.95
CA TRP A 118 -2.84 17.83 -12.50
C TRP A 118 -3.83 16.87 -11.83
N ILE A 119 -3.36 16.17 -10.78
CA ILE A 119 -4.19 15.22 -10.03
C ILE A 119 -5.49 15.84 -9.49
N ARG A 120 -5.51 17.15 -9.21
CA ARG A 120 -6.71 17.87 -8.81
C ARG A 120 -7.76 17.95 -9.93
N ASP A 121 -7.33 17.90 -11.19
CA ASP A 121 -8.16 18.02 -12.38
C ASP A 121 -8.56 16.64 -12.90
N ASP A 122 -7.69 15.60 -12.67
CA ASP A 122 -7.99 14.18 -12.96
C ASP A 122 -7.73 13.31 -11.71
N LYS A 123 -8.72 13.27 -10.83
CA LYS A 123 -8.65 12.45 -9.60
C LYS A 123 -8.65 10.95 -9.87
N THR A 124 -9.03 10.52 -11.07
CA THR A 124 -9.01 9.08 -11.43
C THR A 124 -7.59 8.51 -11.46
N MET A 125 -6.57 9.36 -11.51
CA MET A 125 -5.17 8.95 -11.38
C MET A 125 -4.88 8.20 -10.07
N THR A 126 -5.68 8.41 -9.00
CA THR A 126 -5.54 7.65 -7.74
C THR A 126 -5.75 6.15 -7.92
N GLU A 127 -6.53 5.72 -8.90
CA GLU A 127 -6.75 4.31 -9.22
C GLU A 127 -5.45 3.57 -9.58
N LEU A 128 -4.41 4.31 -9.97
CA LEU A 128 -3.09 3.74 -10.24
C LEU A 128 -2.46 3.14 -8.97
N LEU A 129 -2.79 3.67 -7.78
CA LEU A 129 -2.33 3.12 -6.51
C LEU A 129 -2.83 1.70 -6.27
N LYS A 130 -4.00 1.34 -6.79
CA LYS A 130 -4.58 0.00 -6.63
C LYS A 130 -3.89 -1.05 -7.51
N ARG A 131 -3.19 -0.60 -8.55
CA ARG A 131 -2.56 -1.47 -9.57
C ARG A 131 -1.14 -1.88 -9.25
N ILE A 132 -0.62 -1.51 -8.10
CA ILE A 132 0.76 -1.79 -7.70
C ILE A 132 0.80 -2.55 -6.37
N ALA A 133 1.95 -3.15 -6.10
CA ALA A 133 2.25 -3.72 -4.79
C ALA A 133 2.95 -2.68 -3.91
N TYR A 134 2.58 -2.66 -2.63
CA TYR A 134 3.27 -1.89 -1.59
C TYR A 134 3.92 -2.83 -0.60
N ILE A 135 5.16 -2.52 -0.20
CA ILE A 135 5.85 -3.23 0.87
C ILE A 135 6.54 -2.22 1.77
N ASN A 136 6.10 -2.16 3.03
CA ASN A 136 6.87 -1.52 4.08
C ASN A 136 7.89 -2.52 4.65
N VAL A 137 9.14 -2.10 4.78
CA VAL A 137 10.20 -2.95 5.36
C VAL A 137 9.89 -3.23 6.83
N SER A 138 9.48 -2.20 7.59
CA SER A 138 8.88 -2.38 8.91
C SER A 138 7.36 -2.45 8.76
N LYS A 139 6.71 -3.38 9.45
CA LYS A 139 5.25 -3.45 9.53
C LYS A 139 4.69 -2.68 10.72
N MET A 140 5.53 -2.42 11.70
CA MET A 140 5.16 -1.59 12.84
C MET A 140 5.27 -0.12 12.47
N PRO A 141 4.34 0.73 12.96
CA PRO A 141 4.38 2.16 12.69
C PRO A 141 5.66 2.79 13.25
N GLY A 142 6.23 3.71 12.45
CA GLY A 142 7.30 4.59 12.89
C GLY A 142 6.76 5.79 13.66
N MET A 143 7.59 6.33 14.56
CA MET A 143 7.31 7.58 15.26
C MET A 143 7.74 8.78 14.42
#